data_03777034fb242e7bdf5750d1b16e0c72
#
_entry.id   03777034fb242e7bdf5750d1b16e0c72
#
_cell.length_a   1.000
_cell.length_b   1.000
_cell.length_c   1.000
_cell.angle_alpha   90.00
_cell.angle_beta   90.00
_cell.angle_gamma   90.00
#
_symmetry.space_group_name_H-M   'P 1'
#
loop_
_entity.id
_entity.type
_entity.pdbx_description
1 polymer ?
#
loop_
_entity_poly.entity_id
_entity_poly.type
_entity_poly.pdbx_seq_one_letter_code
_entity_poly.pdbx_strand_id
1 'polypeptide(L)'
;PFRYKRSSSVHATQWSIGLEIMLLIKDPWKIFMTTDHPNGGPFFSYPKIYAWYISKRARDKLFKKISKRARKKSLLPTIDRELSLYELAIVTRAGQAKALGLKDKGHLGVGADADIAIYDINPETDDPSKNFVAARKAFERAAYTIKDGKIVVKNGEIVKQIFGKTYWVNVECARNHCRTT
;
A
#
# COMPACT_ATOMS: atom_id res chain seq x y z
N PRO A 1 -17.27 13.77 -6.22
CA PRO A 1 -15.88 13.39 -6.03
C PRO A 1 -15.14 13.38 -7.37
N PHE A 2 -13.92 13.89 -7.38
CA PHE A 2 -13.06 13.87 -8.55
C PHE A 2 -12.61 12.42 -8.82
N ARG A 3 -12.74 11.96 -10.07
CA ARG A 3 -12.43 10.58 -10.41
C ARG A 3 -11.32 10.51 -11.45
N TYR A 4 -10.21 9.87 -11.12
CA TYR A 4 -9.10 9.66 -12.05
C TYR A 4 -9.51 8.77 -13.22
N LYS A 5 -9.26 9.26 -14.45
CA LYS A 5 -9.60 8.56 -15.70
C LYS A 5 -8.31 8.12 -16.41
N ARG A 6 -8.21 6.86 -16.82
CA ARG A 6 -7.04 6.32 -17.57
C ARG A 6 -6.85 7.01 -18.93
N SER A 7 -7.91 7.46 -19.55
CA SER A 7 -7.89 8.19 -20.83
C SER A 7 -7.36 9.61 -20.70
N SER A 8 -7.47 10.24 -19.54
CA SER A 8 -6.91 11.56 -19.28
C SER A 8 -5.38 11.49 -19.24
N SER A 9 -4.72 12.34 -20.02
CA SER A 9 -3.25 12.41 -20.01
C SER A 9 -2.71 12.92 -18.67
N VAL A 10 -3.39 13.87 -18.04
CA VAL A 10 -3.00 14.44 -16.75
C VAL A 10 -3.09 13.39 -15.65
N HIS A 11 -4.27 12.77 -15.48
CA HIS A 11 -4.48 11.75 -14.46
C HIS A 11 -3.56 10.54 -14.63
N ALA A 12 -3.37 10.07 -15.87
CA ALA A 12 -2.49 8.96 -16.15
C ALA A 12 -1.02 9.31 -15.88
N THR A 13 -0.59 10.55 -16.11
CA THR A 13 0.76 11.00 -15.79
C THR A 13 0.98 11.06 -14.29
N GLN A 14 0.05 11.64 -13.52
CA GLN A 14 0.14 11.70 -12.04
C GLN A 14 0.22 10.30 -11.45
N TRP A 15 -0.62 9.40 -11.93
CA TRP A 15 -0.62 8.01 -11.50
C TRP A 15 0.71 7.30 -11.85
N SER A 16 1.27 7.51 -13.04
CA SER A 16 2.56 6.94 -13.44
C SER A 16 3.68 7.45 -12.55
N ILE A 17 3.71 8.75 -12.24
CA ILE A 17 4.70 9.35 -11.34
C ILE A 17 4.63 8.71 -9.95
N GLY A 18 3.44 8.49 -9.40
CA GLY A 18 3.27 7.83 -8.11
C GLY A 18 3.86 6.41 -8.08
N LEU A 19 3.66 5.62 -9.15
CA LEU A 19 4.29 4.29 -9.28
C LEU A 19 5.80 4.38 -9.49
N GLU A 20 6.28 5.32 -10.31
CA GLU A 20 7.70 5.53 -10.56
C GLU A 20 8.44 5.87 -9.27
N ILE A 21 7.94 6.83 -8.49
CA ILE A 21 8.54 7.22 -7.22
C ILE A 21 8.58 6.02 -6.26
N MET A 22 7.47 5.29 -6.13
CA MET A 22 7.39 4.11 -5.25
C MET A 22 8.42 3.05 -5.63
N LEU A 23 8.68 2.86 -6.92
CA LEU A 23 9.60 1.84 -7.41
C LEU A 23 11.06 2.31 -7.47
N LEU A 24 11.33 3.61 -7.61
CA LEU A 24 12.69 4.15 -7.71
C LEU A 24 13.33 4.42 -6.35
N ILE A 25 12.53 4.71 -5.31
CA ILE A 25 13.04 4.90 -3.95
C ILE A 25 13.45 3.54 -3.38
N LYS A 26 14.75 3.37 -3.11
CA LYS A 26 15.33 2.10 -2.65
C LYS A 26 14.95 1.77 -1.19
N ASP A 27 14.86 2.78 -0.35
CA ASP A 27 14.52 2.63 1.06
C ASP A 27 13.00 2.69 1.27
N PRO A 28 12.30 1.55 1.51
CA PRO A 28 10.86 1.51 1.63
C PRO A 28 10.33 2.27 2.86
N TRP A 29 11.20 2.60 3.83
CA TRP A 29 10.83 3.37 5.01
C TRP A 29 10.66 4.87 4.75
N LYS A 30 11.03 5.34 3.55
CA LYS A 30 10.96 6.76 3.15
C LYS A 30 9.78 7.10 2.26
N ILE A 31 8.95 6.12 1.93
CA ILE A 31 7.79 6.30 1.07
C ILE A 31 6.61 5.49 1.56
N PHE A 32 5.41 6.07 1.49
CA PHE A 32 4.18 5.44 1.96
C PHE A 32 3.13 5.47 0.87
N MET A 33 2.38 4.37 0.79
CA MET A 33 1.28 4.27 -0.14
C MET A 33 0.02 4.91 0.42
N THR A 34 -0.66 5.69 -0.41
CA THR A 34 -2.03 6.14 -0.19
C THR A 34 -2.80 6.13 -1.51
N THR A 35 -4.12 5.99 -1.46
CA THR A 35 -4.99 6.14 -2.64
C THR A 35 -5.64 7.52 -2.72
N ASP A 36 -5.39 8.39 -1.76
CA ASP A 36 -6.13 9.66 -1.64
C ASP A 36 -7.65 9.41 -1.73
N HIS A 37 -8.13 8.49 -0.89
CA HIS A 37 -9.55 8.11 -0.88
C HIS A 37 -10.46 9.32 -0.57
N PRO A 38 -11.55 9.54 -1.33
CA PRO A 38 -12.03 8.74 -2.47
C PRO A 38 -11.51 9.22 -3.84
N ASN A 39 -10.67 10.26 -3.89
CA ASN A 39 -10.34 11.00 -5.12
C ASN A 39 -9.41 10.19 -6.06
N GLY A 40 -8.24 9.77 -5.57
CA GLY A 40 -7.27 9.01 -6.34
C GLY A 40 -7.72 7.58 -6.59
N GLY A 41 -8.39 6.97 -5.62
CA GLY A 41 -8.98 5.64 -5.73
C GLY A 41 -9.70 5.21 -4.46
N PRO A 42 -10.78 4.44 -4.59
CA PRO A 42 -11.47 3.90 -3.43
C PRO A 42 -10.64 2.82 -2.75
N PHE A 43 -10.89 2.53 -1.46
CA PHE A 43 -10.17 1.53 -0.68
C PHE A 43 -10.09 0.16 -1.35
N PHE A 44 -11.13 -0.30 -2.01
CA PHE A 44 -11.13 -1.57 -2.75
C PHE A 44 -10.19 -1.57 -3.98
N SER A 45 -9.52 -0.46 -4.28
CA SER A 45 -8.45 -0.42 -5.29
C SER A 45 -7.09 -0.88 -4.77
N TYR A 46 -6.89 -0.98 -3.44
CA TYR A 46 -5.61 -1.38 -2.86
C TYR A 46 -5.08 -2.72 -3.41
N PRO A 47 -5.85 -3.81 -3.49
CA PRO A 47 -5.35 -5.08 -4.01
C PRO A 47 -4.78 -4.98 -5.42
N LYS A 48 -5.38 -4.14 -6.24
CA LYS A 48 -4.95 -3.90 -7.60
C LYS A 48 -3.63 -3.10 -7.65
N ILE A 49 -3.47 -2.12 -6.76
CA ILE A 49 -2.25 -1.32 -6.66
C ILE A 49 -1.11 -2.18 -6.11
N TYR A 50 -1.38 -3.06 -5.14
CA TYR A 50 -0.41 -4.03 -4.64
C TYR A 50 0.13 -4.91 -5.77
N ALA A 51 -0.76 -5.43 -6.64
CA ALA A 51 -0.35 -6.20 -7.80
C ALA A 51 0.59 -5.41 -8.75
N TRP A 52 0.43 -4.09 -8.85
CA TRP A 52 1.34 -3.26 -9.65
C TRP A 52 2.70 -3.05 -8.99
N TYR A 53 2.77 -3.02 -7.67
CA TYR A 53 4.04 -2.91 -6.95
C TYR A 53 4.84 -4.20 -7.02
N ILE A 54 4.19 -5.35 -6.87
CA ILE A 54 4.84 -6.66 -6.81
C ILE A 54 5.05 -7.30 -8.17
N SER A 55 4.48 -6.79 -9.27
CA SER A 55 4.56 -7.40 -10.60
C SER A 55 4.71 -6.38 -11.72
N LYS A 56 5.85 -6.41 -12.40
CA LYS A 56 6.08 -5.65 -13.63
C LYS A 56 5.07 -6.05 -14.71
N ARG A 57 4.78 -7.34 -14.83
CA ARG A 57 3.81 -7.87 -15.79
C ARG A 57 2.41 -7.28 -15.59
N ALA A 58 2.00 -7.07 -14.33
CA ALA A 58 0.73 -6.41 -14.00
C ALA A 58 0.75 -4.92 -14.42
N ARG A 59 1.88 -4.22 -14.16
CA ARG A 59 2.07 -2.82 -14.59
C ARG A 59 2.01 -2.68 -16.10
N ASP A 60 2.72 -3.52 -16.84
CA ASP A 60 2.78 -3.48 -18.30
C ASP A 60 1.40 -3.68 -18.94
N LYS A 61 0.59 -4.61 -18.39
CA LYS A 61 -0.82 -4.80 -18.83
C LYS A 61 -1.66 -3.54 -18.62
N LEU A 62 -1.47 -2.82 -17.52
CA LEU A 62 -2.19 -1.58 -17.29
C LEU A 62 -1.64 -0.43 -18.15
N PHE A 63 -0.31 -0.33 -18.28
CA PHE A 63 0.36 0.71 -19.03
C PHE A 63 -0.13 0.78 -20.49
N LYS A 64 -0.41 -0.37 -21.09
CA LYS A 64 -1.00 -0.43 -22.45
C LYS A 64 -2.39 0.23 -22.55
N LYS A 65 -3.09 0.40 -21.42
CA LYS A 65 -4.48 0.91 -21.35
C LYS A 65 -4.59 2.37 -20.96
N ILE A 66 -3.49 3.03 -20.59
CA ILE A 66 -3.50 4.46 -20.24
C ILE A 66 -3.29 5.34 -21.47
N SER A 67 -3.53 6.65 -21.33
CA SER A 67 -3.35 7.65 -22.38
C SER A 67 -2.02 7.53 -23.10
N LYS A 68 -2.04 7.53 -24.45
CA LYS A 68 -0.82 7.50 -25.28
C LYS A 68 0.15 8.64 -24.94
N ARG A 69 -0.38 9.83 -24.61
CA ARG A 69 0.42 11.00 -24.24
C ARG A 69 1.14 10.80 -22.89
N ALA A 70 0.48 10.20 -21.90
CA ALA A 70 1.11 9.83 -20.64
C ALA A 70 2.19 8.76 -20.84
N ARG A 71 1.91 7.72 -21.64
CA ARG A 71 2.89 6.66 -21.94
C ARG A 71 4.21 7.19 -22.51
N LYS A 72 4.16 8.22 -23.35
CA LYS A 72 5.37 8.82 -23.95
C LYS A 72 6.26 9.54 -22.92
N LYS A 73 5.72 9.89 -21.75
CA LYS A 73 6.42 10.64 -20.70
C LYS A 73 6.85 9.77 -19.52
N SER A 74 6.36 8.54 -19.43
CA SER A 74 6.54 7.68 -18.27
C SER A 74 7.76 6.80 -18.41
N LEU A 75 8.49 6.62 -17.31
CA LEU A 75 9.63 5.72 -17.18
C LEU A 75 9.22 4.30 -16.78
N LEU A 76 7.94 4.04 -16.46
CA LEU A 76 7.47 2.74 -15.98
C LEU A 76 7.92 1.53 -16.81
N PRO A 77 7.99 1.60 -18.16
CA PRO A 77 8.45 0.46 -18.96
C PRO A 77 9.91 0.07 -18.70
N THR A 78 10.75 1.04 -18.28
CA THR A 78 12.18 0.81 -18.02
C THR A 78 12.47 0.40 -16.59
N ILE A 79 11.46 0.38 -15.70
CA ILE A 79 11.62 0.02 -14.30
C ILE A 79 11.27 -1.46 -14.12
N ASP A 80 12.29 -2.29 -13.96
CA ASP A 80 12.14 -3.73 -13.75
C ASP A 80 11.88 -4.09 -12.28
N ARG A 81 12.18 -3.17 -11.34
CA ARG A 81 12.01 -3.42 -9.92
C ARG A 81 10.58 -3.81 -9.58
N GLU A 82 10.47 -4.82 -8.75
CA GLU A 82 9.25 -5.29 -8.08
C GLU A 82 9.47 -5.23 -6.57
N LEU A 83 8.44 -4.85 -5.82
CA LEU A 83 8.54 -4.89 -4.36
C LEU A 83 8.30 -6.31 -3.87
N SER A 84 9.10 -6.75 -2.93
CA SER A 84 8.82 -7.96 -2.14
C SER A 84 7.56 -7.75 -1.27
N LEU A 85 6.97 -8.85 -0.78
CA LEU A 85 5.86 -8.76 0.19
C LEU A 85 6.30 -8.04 1.48
N TYR A 86 7.57 -8.17 1.86
CA TYR A 86 8.14 -7.45 3.00
C TYR A 86 8.15 -5.93 2.76
N GLU A 87 8.67 -5.48 1.62
CA GLU A 87 8.65 -4.06 1.24
C GLU A 87 7.20 -3.55 1.12
N LEU A 88 6.29 -4.35 0.56
CA LEU A 88 4.87 -4.02 0.48
C LEU A 88 4.28 -3.79 1.88
N ALA A 89 4.60 -4.63 2.86
CA ALA A 89 4.15 -4.46 4.25
C ALA A 89 4.70 -3.17 4.87
N ILE A 90 5.94 -2.78 4.56
CA ILE A 90 6.52 -1.53 5.03
C ILE A 90 5.77 -0.33 4.44
N VAL A 91 5.67 -0.24 3.12
CA VAL A 91 5.08 0.94 2.45
C VAL A 91 3.58 1.08 2.66
N THR A 92 2.91 0.04 3.12
CA THR A 92 1.45 0.04 3.34
C THR A 92 1.02 0.03 4.81
N ARG A 93 1.92 -0.30 5.75
CA ARG A 93 1.59 -0.47 7.18
C ARG A 93 2.69 0.03 8.12
N ALA A 94 3.83 -0.67 8.15
CA ALA A 94 4.88 -0.43 9.12
C ALA A 94 5.47 0.99 9.00
N GLY A 95 5.67 1.46 7.78
CA GLY A 95 6.20 2.79 7.51
C GLY A 95 5.30 3.90 8.02
N GLN A 96 3.99 3.80 7.79
CA GLN A 96 3.01 4.77 8.30
C GLN A 96 2.97 4.77 9.84
N ALA A 97 2.95 3.59 10.48
CA ALA A 97 2.97 3.48 11.93
C ALA A 97 4.22 4.16 12.51
N LYS A 98 5.39 3.89 11.92
CA LYS A 98 6.65 4.52 12.33
C LYS A 98 6.64 6.04 12.12
N ALA A 99 6.16 6.52 10.97
CA ALA A 99 6.09 7.95 10.67
C ALA A 99 5.15 8.70 11.62
N LEU A 100 4.09 8.03 12.09
CA LEU A 100 3.15 8.57 13.06
C LEU A 100 3.62 8.40 14.52
N GLY A 101 4.81 7.82 14.78
CA GLY A 101 5.32 7.59 16.12
C GLY A 101 4.56 6.53 16.93
N LEU A 102 3.83 5.64 16.27
CA LEU A 102 3.07 4.56 16.90
C LEU A 102 3.99 3.37 17.19
N LYS A 103 4.60 3.36 18.39
CA LYS A 103 5.64 2.38 18.76
C LYS A 103 5.14 0.94 18.79
N ASP A 104 3.89 0.73 19.19
CA ASP A 104 3.29 -0.60 19.39
C ASP A 104 2.47 -1.07 18.18
N LYS A 105 2.61 -0.39 17.03
CA LYS A 105 1.87 -0.67 15.81
C LYS A 105 2.78 -0.92 14.60
N GLY A 106 2.25 -1.64 13.63
CA GLY A 106 2.91 -1.84 12.34
C GLY A 106 4.01 -2.91 12.33
N HIS A 107 4.18 -3.68 13.40
CA HIS A 107 5.12 -4.79 13.50
C HIS A 107 4.53 -5.94 14.33
N LEU A 108 5.18 -7.11 14.26
CA LEU A 108 4.79 -8.34 14.98
C LEU A 108 5.77 -8.67 16.12
N GLY A 109 6.56 -7.69 16.59
CA GLY A 109 7.49 -7.87 17.69
C GLY A 109 6.80 -8.03 19.03
N VAL A 110 7.53 -8.54 20.01
CA VAL A 110 7.05 -8.67 21.41
C VAL A 110 6.67 -7.29 21.95
N GLY A 111 5.49 -7.18 22.54
CA GLY A 111 4.94 -5.93 23.08
C GLY A 111 4.10 -5.13 22.07
N ALA A 112 4.06 -5.51 20.79
CA ALA A 112 3.18 -4.87 19.83
C ALA A 112 1.71 -5.25 20.04
N ASP A 113 0.83 -4.34 19.69
CA ASP A 113 -0.60 -4.62 19.61
C ASP A 113 -0.85 -5.74 18.59
N ALA A 114 -1.71 -6.70 18.95
CA ALA A 114 -2.08 -7.80 18.07
C ALA A 114 -3.09 -7.34 17.00
N ASP A 115 -2.63 -6.46 16.09
CA ASP A 115 -3.34 -5.98 14.91
C ASP A 115 -2.77 -6.65 13.67
N ILE A 116 -3.40 -7.74 13.22
CA ILE A 116 -2.83 -8.66 12.21
C ILE A 116 -3.84 -8.87 11.08
N ALA A 117 -3.37 -8.82 9.84
CA ALA A 117 -4.12 -9.26 8.67
C ALA A 117 -3.42 -10.48 8.04
N ILE A 118 -4.16 -11.56 7.85
CA ILE A 118 -3.68 -12.81 7.25
C ILE A 118 -4.34 -12.95 5.88
N TYR A 119 -3.52 -13.15 4.86
CA TYR A 119 -3.95 -13.35 3.48
C TYR A 119 -3.58 -14.75 3.01
N ASP A 120 -4.41 -15.31 2.14
CA ASP A 120 -4.20 -16.63 1.53
C ASP A 120 -3.16 -16.52 0.38
N ILE A 121 -1.91 -16.28 0.76
CA ILE A 121 -0.74 -16.21 -0.13
C ILE A 121 0.39 -16.97 0.54
N ASN A 122 0.92 -17.98 -0.14
CA ASN A 122 2.15 -18.64 0.29
C ASN A 122 3.29 -18.31 -0.68
N PRO A 123 4.21 -17.39 -0.32
CA PRO A 123 5.32 -17.00 -1.19
C PRO A 123 6.37 -18.10 -1.40
N GLU A 124 6.35 -19.15 -0.59
CA GLU A 124 7.26 -20.29 -0.74
C GLU A 124 6.83 -21.24 -1.88
N THR A 125 5.54 -21.32 -2.15
CA THR A 125 4.98 -22.18 -3.20
C THR A 125 4.56 -21.40 -4.43
N ASP A 126 4.12 -20.15 -4.26
CA ASP A 126 3.64 -19.29 -5.34
C ASP A 126 4.42 -17.98 -5.38
N ASP A 127 5.07 -17.72 -6.50
CA ASP A 127 5.67 -16.40 -6.75
C ASP A 127 4.57 -15.37 -7.06
N PRO A 128 4.27 -14.45 -6.13
CA PRO A 128 3.17 -13.51 -6.30
C PRO A 128 3.42 -12.51 -7.44
N SER A 129 4.66 -12.31 -7.87
CA SER A 129 4.99 -11.45 -9.00
C SER A 129 4.60 -12.10 -10.33
N LYS A 130 4.79 -13.40 -10.45
CA LYS A 130 4.38 -14.18 -11.63
C LYS A 130 2.89 -14.44 -11.64
N ASN A 131 2.32 -14.82 -10.49
CA ASN A 131 0.89 -15.10 -10.33
C ASN A 131 0.14 -13.91 -9.70
N PHE A 132 0.37 -12.70 -10.22
CA PHE A 132 -0.20 -11.47 -9.68
C PHE A 132 -1.74 -11.43 -9.69
N VAL A 133 -2.41 -12.28 -10.48
CA VAL A 133 -3.87 -12.36 -10.48
C VAL A 133 -4.36 -13.07 -9.21
N ALA A 134 -3.73 -14.19 -8.84
CA ALA A 134 -4.03 -14.87 -7.59
C ALA A 134 -3.66 -14.01 -6.38
N ALA A 135 -2.47 -13.41 -6.39
CA ALA A 135 -2.03 -12.49 -5.33
C ALA A 135 -3.02 -11.33 -5.14
N ARG A 136 -3.46 -10.70 -6.22
CA ARG A 136 -4.48 -9.66 -6.15
C ARG A 136 -5.78 -10.16 -5.53
N LYS A 137 -6.26 -11.35 -5.95
CA LYS A 137 -7.49 -11.96 -5.43
C LYS A 137 -7.36 -12.23 -3.92
N ALA A 138 -6.22 -12.74 -3.48
CA ALA A 138 -5.96 -12.99 -2.07
C ALA A 138 -5.98 -11.68 -1.24
N PHE A 139 -5.47 -10.57 -1.77
CA PHE A 139 -5.55 -9.26 -1.10
C PHE A 139 -6.96 -8.64 -1.10
N GLU A 140 -7.90 -9.11 -1.93
CA GLU A 140 -9.28 -8.61 -1.94
C GLU A 140 -10.06 -9.02 -0.69
N ARG A 141 -9.68 -10.13 -0.04
CA ARG A 141 -10.32 -10.66 1.17
C ARG A 141 -9.27 -11.23 2.11
N ALA A 142 -9.13 -10.65 3.29
CA ALA A 142 -8.31 -11.26 4.32
C ALA A 142 -8.94 -12.58 4.80
N ALA A 143 -8.12 -13.61 4.95
CA ALA A 143 -8.55 -14.86 5.60
C ALA A 143 -8.92 -14.56 7.06
N TYR A 144 -8.08 -13.76 7.74
CA TYR A 144 -8.37 -13.26 9.07
C TYR A 144 -7.91 -11.80 9.18
N THR A 145 -8.69 -11.00 9.93
CA THR A 145 -8.23 -9.74 10.49
C THR A 145 -8.41 -9.81 12.00
N ILE A 146 -7.33 -9.57 12.71
CA ILE A 146 -7.25 -9.54 14.16
C ILE A 146 -7.03 -8.09 14.56
N LYS A 147 -7.80 -7.61 15.54
CA LYS A 147 -7.68 -6.29 16.11
C LYS A 147 -7.65 -6.40 17.62
N ASP A 148 -6.63 -5.84 18.28
CA ASP A 148 -6.46 -5.95 19.73
C ASP A 148 -6.56 -7.42 20.21
N GLY A 149 -5.95 -8.36 19.48
CA GLY A 149 -5.99 -9.80 19.78
C GLY A 149 -7.33 -10.49 19.54
N LYS A 150 -8.33 -9.80 18.99
CA LYS A 150 -9.65 -10.37 18.71
C LYS A 150 -9.87 -10.52 17.22
N ILE A 151 -10.35 -11.69 16.78
CA ILE A 151 -10.75 -11.90 15.38
C ILE A 151 -11.96 -11.02 15.09
N VAL A 152 -11.83 -10.10 14.13
CA VAL A 152 -12.89 -9.19 13.68
C VAL A 152 -13.38 -9.51 12.28
N VAL A 153 -12.52 -10.14 11.45
CA VAL A 153 -12.87 -10.67 10.13
C VAL A 153 -12.41 -12.10 10.02
N LYS A 154 -13.24 -12.97 9.45
CA LYS A 154 -12.92 -14.36 9.11
C LYS A 154 -13.44 -14.64 7.70
N ASN A 155 -12.57 -15.15 6.81
CA ASN A 155 -12.88 -15.44 5.40
C ASN A 155 -13.55 -14.27 4.66
N GLY A 156 -13.09 -13.03 4.97
CA GLY A 156 -13.64 -11.81 4.38
C GLY A 156 -14.98 -11.35 4.94
N GLU A 157 -15.54 -12.05 5.95
CA GLU A 157 -16.80 -11.68 6.62
C GLU A 157 -16.51 -11.03 7.98
N ILE A 158 -17.22 -9.95 8.29
CA ILE A 158 -17.12 -9.29 9.61
C ILE A 158 -17.82 -10.17 10.64
N VAL A 159 -17.05 -10.70 11.61
CA VAL A 159 -17.56 -11.55 12.68
C VAL A 159 -17.70 -10.81 14.02
N LYS A 160 -17.02 -9.66 14.15
CA LYS A 160 -17.08 -8.84 15.37
C LYS A 160 -16.77 -7.38 15.03
N GLN A 161 -17.51 -6.47 15.64
CA GLN A 161 -17.17 -5.05 15.65
C GLN A 161 -16.51 -4.69 16.98
N ILE A 162 -15.45 -3.89 16.90
CA ILE A 162 -14.77 -3.31 18.05
C ILE A 162 -14.48 -1.84 17.76
N PHE A 163 -14.45 -1.03 18.80
CA PHE A 163 -14.14 0.39 18.67
C PHE A 163 -12.64 0.60 18.48
N GLY A 164 -12.27 1.64 17.73
CA GLY A 164 -10.91 2.12 17.64
C GLY A 164 -10.46 2.86 18.90
N LYS A 165 -9.17 3.20 18.93
CA LYS A 165 -8.56 4.03 20.00
C LYS A 165 -8.04 5.33 19.38
N THR A 166 -8.05 6.40 20.16
CA THR A 166 -7.34 7.64 19.82
C THR A 166 -5.92 7.55 20.36
N TYR A 167 -4.95 7.85 19.50
CA TYR A 167 -3.54 7.87 19.89
C TYR A 167 -3.05 9.31 19.93
N TRP A 168 -2.40 9.67 21.02
CA TRP A 168 -1.70 10.93 21.16
C TRP A 168 -0.21 10.66 21.07
N VAL A 169 0.46 11.30 20.15
CA VAL A 169 1.92 11.17 19.98
C VAL A 169 2.60 12.47 20.38
N ASN A 170 3.59 12.35 21.26
CA ASN A 170 4.45 13.47 21.60
C ASN A 170 5.52 13.59 20.51
N VAL A 171 5.50 14.70 19.78
CA VAL A 171 6.55 15.03 18.84
C VAL A 171 7.61 15.82 19.60
N GLU A 172 8.80 15.25 19.80
CA GLU A 172 9.95 16.00 20.26
C GLU A 172 10.50 16.81 19.09
N CYS A 173 10.28 18.12 19.12
CA CYS A 173 10.93 19.05 18.21
C CYS A 173 12.28 19.45 18.79
N ALA A 174 13.37 19.33 18.02
CA ALA A 174 14.61 19.99 18.35
C ALA A 174 14.34 21.51 18.43
N ARG A 175 14.65 22.12 19.58
CA ARG A 175 14.31 23.53 19.90
C ARG A 175 14.70 24.56 18.84
N ASN A 176 15.59 24.21 17.91
CA ASN A 176 16.06 25.09 16.84
C ASN A 176 15.20 25.10 15.56
N HIS A 177 14.15 24.28 15.46
CA HIS A 177 13.31 24.16 14.25
C HIS A 177 11.84 24.56 14.47
N CYS A 178 11.42 24.77 15.70
CA CYS A 178 10.07 25.25 16.02
C CYS A 178 10.08 26.75 16.31
N ARG A 179 10.49 27.57 15.36
CA ARG A 179 10.14 29.00 15.38
C ARG A 179 8.83 29.14 14.63
N THR A 180 7.77 29.32 15.39
CA THR A 180 6.49 29.83 14.88
C THR A 180 6.74 31.18 14.21
N THR A 181 6.47 31.24 12.92
CA THR A 181 6.17 32.51 12.21
C THR A 181 4.71 32.83 12.42
#